data_4308e92e425949ffb0a074a1dab5beb3
#
_entry.id   4308e92e425949ffb0a074a1dab5beb3
#
_cell.length_a   1.000
_cell.length_b   1.000
_cell.length_c   1.000
_cell.angle_alpha   90.00
_cell.angle_beta   90.00
_cell.angle_gamma   90.00
#
_symmetry.space_group_name_H-M   'P 1'
#
loop_
_entity.id
_entity.type
_entity.pdbx_description
1 polymer ?
#
loop_
_entity_poly.entity_id
_entity_poly.type
_entity_poly.pdbx_seq_one_letter_code
_entity_poly.pdbx_strand_id
1 'polypeptide(L)'
;MAADMAVKAPPPMAPIALYNWTGWYAGVNGGWAWGNSSGNLDSFSTTPAGNNFTPAVTAGGTPRFLGANHEGGFGGGQIGYNWQMTNWLVGLETDIQGADIGHTSTIIFPGGGGISSSVSTGRDHIDWFGTFRGRVGFTANNVLFYGTGGLAYGGVQTSVTNVFTPGTAGTFAGNSSDTRVGWTAGAGVEWGFAPNWTVKGEYLHVDLGSSNTTVFDPVNFPGAFATYRFHHQLDTVRVGVNYRFGGPLLAKY
;
A
#
# COMPACT_ATOMS: atom_id res chain seq x y z
N MET A 1 0.01 -75.40 34.89
CA MET A 1 1.01 -74.45 34.37
C MET A 1 0.32 -73.55 33.40
N ALA A 2 0.07 -72.30 33.78
CA ALA A 2 -0.49 -71.30 32.89
C ALA A 2 0.66 -70.66 32.12
N ALA A 3 0.65 -70.72 30.79
CA ALA A 3 1.62 -70.07 29.94
C ALA A 3 1.34 -68.55 29.94
N ASP A 4 2.34 -67.81 30.42
CA ASP A 4 2.34 -66.35 30.39
C ASP A 4 2.44 -65.89 28.92
N MET A 5 1.37 -65.38 28.34
CA MET A 5 1.37 -64.83 26.99
C MET A 5 2.03 -63.46 27.02
N ALA A 6 3.16 -63.31 26.35
CA ALA A 6 3.84 -62.06 26.21
C ALA A 6 2.92 -60.98 25.58
N VAL A 7 2.56 -59.99 26.36
CA VAL A 7 1.79 -58.83 25.87
C VAL A 7 2.68 -58.09 24.88
N LYS A 8 2.29 -58.07 23.60
CA LYS A 8 2.94 -57.31 22.54
C LYS A 8 3.00 -55.83 22.93
N ALA A 9 4.22 -55.30 23.07
CA ALA A 9 4.42 -53.89 23.38
C ALA A 9 3.63 -53.01 22.36
N PRO A 10 2.96 -51.94 22.80
CA PRO A 10 2.30 -51.02 21.89
C PRO A 10 3.33 -50.47 20.88
N PRO A 11 2.95 -50.27 19.61
CA PRO A 11 3.86 -49.74 18.62
C PRO A 11 4.37 -48.37 19.09
N PRO A 12 5.65 -48.03 18.87
CA PRO A 12 6.19 -46.74 19.22
C PRO A 12 5.36 -45.65 18.53
N MET A 13 4.96 -44.62 19.28
CA MET A 13 4.26 -43.47 18.73
C MET A 13 5.13 -42.86 17.62
N ALA A 14 4.54 -42.69 16.43
CA ALA A 14 5.23 -42.03 15.33
C ALA A 14 5.68 -40.63 15.79
N PRO A 15 6.92 -40.22 15.51
CA PRO A 15 7.40 -38.90 15.87
C PRO A 15 6.49 -37.85 15.27
N ILE A 16 6.06 -36.88 16.06
CA ILE A 16 5.25 -35.73 15.61
C ILE A 16 6.12 -35.01 14.59
N ALA A 17 5.71 -35.03 13.32
CA ALA A 17 6.40 -34.31 12.26
C ALA A 17 6.28 -32.81 12.54
N LEU A 18 7.36 -32.19 13.02
CA LEU A 18 7.44 -30.75 13.19
C LEU A 18 7.26 -30.08 11.81
N TYR A 19 6.37 -29.09 11.75
CA TYR A 19 6.16 -28.33 10.52
C TYR A 19 7.44 -27.53 10.19
N ASN A 20 8.06 -27.80 9.04
CA ASN A 20 9.29 -27.15 8.62
C ASN A 20 8.95 -25.98 7.68
N TRP A 21 9.26 -24.76 8.08
CA TRP A 21 9.00 -23.54 7.33
C TRP A 21 10.10 -23.20 6.30
N THR A 22 11.23 -23.88 6.32
CA THR A 22 12.36 -23.60 5.41
C THR A 22 12.01 -23.97 3.97
N GLY A 23 12.32 -23.07 3.04
CA GLY A 23 12.18 -23.30 1.61
C GLY A 23 11.50 -22.15 0.87
N TRP A 24 11.41 -22.32 -0.44
CA TRP A 24 10.69 -21.42 -1.32
C TRP A 24 9.17 -21.59 -1.16
N TYR A 25 8.46 -20.51 -1.34
CA TYR A 25 7.00 -20.53 -1.46
C TYR A 25 6.56 -19.50 -2.49
N ALA A 26 5.42 -19.74 -3.10
CA ALA A 26 4.70 -18.79 -3.94
C ALA A 26 3.22 -18.84 -3.59
N GLY A 27 2.53 -17.74 -3.78
CA GLY A 27 1.13 -17.64 -3.42
C GLY A 27 0.41 -16.48 -4.05
N VAL A 28 -0.88 -16.41 -3.72
CA VAL A 28 -1.75 -15.30 -4.11
C VAL A 28 -2.32 -14.66 -2.85
N ASN A 29 -2.65 -13.40 -2.96
CA ASN A 29 -3.27 -12.65 -1.87
C ASN A 29 -4.28 -11.64 -2.41
N GLY A 30 -5.15 -11.19 -1.53
CA GLY A 30 -6.08 -10.10 -1.77
C GLY A 30 -6.46 -9.44 -0.46
N GLY A 31 -6.90 -8.21 -0.54
CA GLY A 31 -7.20 -7.45 0.65
C GLY A 31 -7.86 -6.12 0.37
N TRP A 32 -7.92 -5.32 1.42
CA TRP A 32 -8.45 -3.98 1.40
C TRP A 32 -7.41 -3.00 1.94
N ALA A 33 -7.30 -1.87 1.28
CA ALA A 33 -6.44 -0.76 1.67
C ALA A 33 -7.28 0.47 2.01
N TRP A 34 -6.81 1.22 2.98
CA TRP A 34 -7.34 2.55 3.32
C TRP A 34 -6.17 3.46 3.67
N GLY A 35 -6.34 4.75 3.46
CA GLY A 35 -5.28 5.72 3.75
C GLY A 35 -5.72 7.14 3.55
N ASN A 36 -4.78 8.04 3.79
CA ASN A 36 -4.97 9.46 3.62
C ASN A 36 -3.99 9.98 2.56
N SER A 37 -4.53 10.69 1.58
CA SER A 37 -3.72 11.56 0.73
C SER A 37 -3.90 12.99 1.20
N SER A 38 -2.84 13.60 1.69
CA SER A 38 -2.85 15.02 2.09
C SER A 38 -2.21 15.86 0.98
N GLY A 39 -3.06 16.48 0.15
CA GLY A 39 -2.62 17.45 -0.86
C GLY A 39 -2.54 18.84 -0.26
N ASN A 40 -1.34 19.34 -0.01
CA ASN A 40 -1.10 20.68 0.50
C ASN A 40 -0.60 21.61 -0.62
N LEU A 41 -1.11 22.83 -0.66
CA LEU A 41 -0.56 23.86 -1.52
C LEU A 41 0.87 24.19 -1.07
N ASP A 42 1.86 23.83 -1.89
CA ASP A 42 3.28 23.96 -1.60
C ASP A 42 3.83 25.30 -2.09
N SER A 43 3.50 25.70 -3.33
CA SER A 43 3.95 26.93 -3.94
C SER A 43 2.96 27.44 -4.98
N PHE A 44 3.00 28.73 -5.26
CA PHE A 44 2.19 29.36 -6.29
C PHE A 44 2.84 30.65 -6.79
N SER A 45 2.46 31.08 -7.98
CA SER A 45 3.00 32.32 -8.57
C SER A 45 2.52 33.55 -7.81
N THR A 46 3.45 34.45 -7.49
CA THR A 46 3.19 35.72 -6.78
C THR A 46 3.41 36.95 -7.66
N THR A 47 4.05 36.77 -8.81
CA THR A 47 4.41 37.83 -9.79
C THR A 47 4.42 37.22 -11.19
N PRO A 48 4.23 38.04 -12.27
CA PRO A 48 3.87 39.43 -12.34
C PRO A 48 2.37 39.72 -12.13
N ALA A 49 1.99 41.00 -12.06
CA ALA A 49 0.60 41.40 -11.96
C ALA A 49 -0.26 40.78 -13.08
N GLY A 50 -1.41 40.18 -12.71
CA GLY A 50 -2.27 39.40 -13.60
C GLY A 50 -2.03 37.90 -13.55
N ASN A 51 -0.85 37.45 -13.14
CA ASN A 51 -0.49 36.01 -13.00
C ASN A 51 -0.26 35.64 -11.53
N ASN A 52 -0.76 36.45 -10.62
CA ASN A 52 -0.56 36.32 -9.19
C ASN A 52 -1.74 35.55 -8.54
N PHE A 53 -1.45 34.37 -8.00
CA PHE A 53 -2.44 33.55 -7.29
C PHE A 53 -2.73 34.02 -5.86
N THR A 54 -1.95 34.96 -5.30
CA THR A 54 -2.12 35.41 -3.91
C THR A 54 -3.55 35.82 -3.56
N PRO A 55 -4.27 36.62 -4.39
CA PRO A 55 -5.66 36.96 -4.08
C PRO A 55 -6.57 35.74 -4.02
N ALA A 56 -6.45 34.82 -4.98
CA ALA A 56 -7.26 33.61 -5.03
C ALA A 56 -7.00 32.68 -3.83
N VAL A 57 -5.73 32.50 -3.43
CA VAL A 57 -5.34 31.72 -2.26
C VAL A 57 -5.82 32.39 -0.96
N THR A 58 -5.66 33.71 -0.84
CA THR A 58 -6.08 34.45 0.36
C THR A 58 -7.58 34.45 0.57
N ALA A 59 -8.36 34.57 -0.51
CA ALA A 59 -9.82 34.53 -0.46
C ALA A 59 -10.39 33.11 -0.38
N GLY A 60 -9.58 32.07 -0.54
CA GLY A 60 -10.03 30.66 -0.52
C GLY A 60 -10.49 30.11 -1.87
N GLY A 61 -10.39 30.90 -2.94
CA GLY A 61 -10.71 30.46 -4.31
C GLY A 61 -9.74 29.40 -4.86
N THR A 62 -8.52 29.34 -4.31
CA THR A 62 -7.56 28.26 -4.50
C THR A 62 -7.33 27.62 -3.14
N PRO A 63 -7.83 26.41 -2.90
CA PRO A 63 -7.76 25.80 -1.58
C PRO A 63 -6.30 25.48 -1.19
N ARG A 64 -5.99 25.68 0.08
CA ARG A 64 -4.67 25.32 0.63
C ARG A 64 -4.52 23.84 0.90
N PHE A 65 -5.63 23.11 0.95
CA PHE A 65 -5.68 21.69 1.23
C PHE A 65 -6.66 20.98 0.29
N LEU A 66 -6.17 19.96 -0.40
CA LEU A 66 -6.93 19.07 -1.26
C LEU A 66 -6.64 17.63 -0.79
N GLY A 67 -7.05 17.31 0.43
CA GLY A 67 -6.86 15.99 0.98
C GLY A 67 -8.10 15.13 0.84
N ALA A 68 -7.90 13.84 0.74
CA ALA A 68 -8.96 12.86 0.72
C ALA A 68 -8.54 11.53 1.32
N ASN A 69 -9.49 10.86 1.99
CA ASN A 69 -9.33 9.47 2.36
C ASN A 69 -9.54 8.63 1.12
N HIS A 70 -8.60 7.78 0.79
CA HIS A 70 -8.74 6.82 -0.29
C HIS A 70 -8.84 5.40 0.27
N GLU A 71 -9.62 4.59 -0.38
CA GLU A 71 -9.80 3.19 -0.03
C GLU A 71 -10.07 2.36 -1.29
N GLY A 72 -9.80 1.06 -1.20
CA GLY A 72 -10.08 0.18 -2.32
C GLY A 72 -9.54 -1.22 -2.13
N GLY A 73 -9.97 -2.11 -3.01
CA GLY A 73 -9.53 -3.48 -3.06
C GLY A 73 -8.23 -3.65 -3.85
N PHE A 74 -7.50 -4.69 -3.51
CA PHE A 74 -6.33 -5.11 -4.27
C PHE A 74 -6.18 -6.64 -4.26
N GLY A 75 -5.42 -7.16 -5.24
CA GLY A 75 -5.08 -8.57 -5.30
C GLY A 75 -3.85 -8.81 -6.17
N GLY A 76 -3.12 -9.87 -5.85
CA GLY A 76 -1.88 -10.14 -6.55
C GLY A 76 -1.18 -11.42 -6.14
N GLY A 77 0.11 -11.48 -6.45
CA GLY A 77 0.95 -12.62 -6.18
C GLY A 77 2.17 -12.29 -5.32
N GLN A 78 2.69 -13.30 -4.66
CA GLN A 78 3.88 -13.22 -3.84
C GLN A 78 4.77 -14.42 -4.01
N ILE A 79 6.06 -14.21 -3.82
CA ILE A 79 7.08 -15.26 -3.75
C ILE A 79 8.07 -14.94 -2.63
N GLY A 80 8.57 -15.95 -1.95
CA GLY A 80 9.54 -15.74 -0.89
C GLY A 80 10.33 -16.99 -0.55
N TYR A 81 11.30 -16.79 0.32
CA TYR A 81 12.10 -17.86 0.89
C TYR A 81 12.27 -17.69 2.39
N ASN A 82 12.15 -18.78 3.13
CA ASN A 82 12.31 -18.84 4.57
C ASN A 82 13.50 -19.70 4.98
N TRP A 83 14.19 -19.27 6.03
CA TRP A 83 15.15 -20.04 6.78
C TRP A 83 14.65 -20.17 8.22
N GLN A 84 14.33 -21.38 8.64
CA GLN A 84 13.95 -21.69 10.01
C GLN A 84 15.16 -22.20 10.80
N MET A 85 15.38 -21.60 11.96
CA MET A 85 16.40 -21.98 12.93
C MET A 85 15.72 -22.30 14.27
N THR A 86 15.47 -23.58 14.53
CA THR A 86 14.68 -24.03 15.67
C THR A 86 13.26 -23.42 15.63
N ASN A 87 12.96 -22.45 16.51
CA ASN A 87 11.66 -21.78 16.59
C ASN A 87 11.67 -20.37 15.97
N TRP A 88 12.84 -19.91 15.52
CA TRP A 88 12.97 -18.62 14.84
C TRP A 88 12.98 -18.80 13.33
N LEU A 89 12.42 -17.82 12.65
CA LEU A 89 12.39 -17.78 11.20
C LEU A 89 12.88 -16.42 10.73
N VAL A 90 13.72 -16.44 9.71
CA VAL A 90 14.09 -15.26 8.92
C VAL A 90 13.72 -15.56 7.47
N GLY A 91 13.22 -14.59 6.75
CA GLY A 91 12.85 -14.78 5.35
C GLY A 91 12.88 -13.49 4.53
N LEU A 92 12.77 -13.68 3.23
CA LEU A 92 12.58 -12.60 2.26
C LEU A 92 11.31 -12.89 1.49
N GLU A 93 10.54 -11.86 1.22
CA GLU A 93 9.30 -11.92 0.42
C GLU A 93 9.24 -10.73 -0.53
N THR A 94 8.82 -10.97 -1.76
CA THR A 94 8.42 -9.93 -2.70
C THR A 94 7.02 -10.19 -3.21
N ASP A 95 6.28 -9.14 -3.45
CA ASP A 95 4.92 -9.20 -3.97
C ASP A 95 4.64 -8.08 -4.97
N ILE A 96 3.62 -8.30 -5.79
CA ILE A 96 3.02 -7.30 -6.68
C ILE A 96 1.51 -7.45 -6.68
N GLN A 97 0.81 -6.32 -6.61
CA GLN A 97 -0.64 -6.20 -6.50
C GLN A 97 -1.18 -5.32 -7.62
N GLY A 98 -2.24 -5.76 -8.29
CA GLY A 98 -3.15 -4.84 -8.99
C GLY A 98 -4.09 -4.24 -7.96
N ALA A 99 -4.36 -2.95 -8.05
CA ALA A 99 -5.15 -2.22 -7.08
C ALA A 99 -6.15 -1.28 -7.77
N ASP A 100 -7.25 -1.01 -7.08
CA ASP A 100 -8.22 0.03 -7.43
C ASP A 100 -8.44 0.86 -6.16
N ILE A 101 -7.43 1.69 -5.83
CA ILE A 101 -7.42 2.49 -4.61
C ILE A 101 -7.40 3.96 -5.03
N GLY A 102 -8.50 4.65 -4.80
CA GLY A 102 -8.60 6.04 -5.23
C GLY A 102 -9.65 6.85 -4.52
N HIS A 103 -9.55 8.17 -4.72
CA HIS A 103 -10.56 9.12 -4.27
C HIS A 103 -10.59 10.37 -5.13
N THR A 104 -11.74 11.06 -5.08
CA THR A 104 -11.92 12.37 -5.68
C THR A 104 -12.42 13.33 -4.61
N SER A 105 -11.66 14.40 -4.35
CA SER A 105 -12.04 15.50 -3.48
C SER A 105 -12.48 16.70 -4.30
N THR A 106 -13.60 17.31 -3.94
CA THR A 106 -14.08 18.53 -4.61
C THR A 106 -14.37 19.61 -3.56
N ILE A 107 -13.80 20.79 -3.75
CA ILE A 107 -14.00 21.96 -2.91
C ILE A 107 -14.62 23.06 -3.77
N ILE A 108 -15.73 23.63 -3.30
CA ILE A 108 -16.46 24.71 -3.97
C ILE A 108 -16.28 25.99 -3.17
N PHE A 109 -15.80 27.04 -3.83
CA PHE A 109 -15.74 28.39 -3.31
C PHE A 109 -16.83 29.24 -4.03
N PRO A 110 -17.80 29.80 -3.31
CA PRO A 110 -18.94 30.50 -3.95
C PRO A 110 -18.59 31.87 -4.53
N GLY A 111 -17.33 32.31 -4.37
CA GLY A 111 -16.89 33.66 -4.74
C GLY A 111 -16.95 34.62 -3.54
N GLY A 112 -16.19 35.71 -3.64
CA GLY A 112 -16.12 36.76 -2.60
C GLY A 112 -14.76 37.46 -2.57
N GLY A 113 -14.68 38.62 -1.92
CA GLY A 113 -13.42 39.36 -1.81
C GLY A 113 -12.82 39.78 -3.16
N GLY A 114 -13.65 39.99 -4.21
CA GLY A 114 -13.18 40.32 -5.56
C GLY A 114 -12.72 39.12 -6.38
N ILE A 115 -12.88 37.91 -5.88
CA ILE A 115 -12.50 36.66 -6.55
C ILE A 115 -13.80 35.97 -7.06
N SER A 116 -13.73 35.42 -8.27
CA SER A 116 -14.77 34.61 -8.87
C SER A 116 -15.00 33.32 -8.10
N SER A 117 -16.19 32.73 -8.23
CA SER A 117 -16.43 31.38 -7.72
C SER A 117 -15.47 30.37 -8.36
N SER A 118 -15.10 29.34 -7.61
CA SER A 118 -14.23 28.30 -8.12
C SER A 118 -14.67 26.92 -7.66
N VAL A 119 -14.34 25.92 -8.49
CA VAL A 119 -14.45 24.51 -8.16
C VAL A 119 -13.05 23.90 -8.30
N SER A 120 -12.54 23.39 -7.21
CA SER A 120 -11.25 22.72 -7.16
C SER A 120 -11.45 21.22 -6.94
N THR A 121 -10.99 20.42 -7.88
CA THR A 121 -11.09 18.95 -7.82
C THR A 121 -9.70 18.34 -7.80
N GLY A 122 -9.43 17.53 -6.80
CA GLY A 122 -8.24 16.69 -6.70
C GLY A 122 -8.66 15.22 -6.83
N ARG A 123 -7.97 14.48 -7.68
CA ARG A 123 -8.12 13.03 -7.82
C ARG A 123 -6.77 12.37 -7.59
N ASP A 124 -6.77 11.33 -6.79
CA ASP A 124 -5.61 10.49 -6.50
C ASP A 124 -5.98 9.02 -6.70
N HIS A 125 -5.11 8.25 -7.37
CA HIS A 125 -5.38 6.85 -7.71
C HIS A 125 -4.09 6.04 -7.73
N ILE A 126 -4.15 4.82 -7.17
CA ILE A 126 -3.06 3.85 -7.16
C ILE A 126 -3.54 2.61 -7.90
N ASP A 127 -2.95 2.37 -9.08
CA ASP A 127 -3.32 1.26 -9.97
C ASP A 127 -2.65 -0.05 -9.59
N TRP A 128 -1.45 0.04 -9.04
CA TRP A 128 -0.64 -1.10 -8.63
C TRP A 128 0.40 -0.70 -7.60
N PHE A 129 0.77 -1.64 -6.75
CA PHE A 129 1.90 -1.50 -5.83
C PHE A 129 2.55 -2.86 -5.58
N GLY A 130 3.77 -2.84 -5.08
CA GLY A 130 4.51 -4.02 -4.71
C GLY A 130 5.46 -3.75 -3.56
N THR A 131 6.00 -4.82 -2.97
CA THR A 131 6.94 -4.71 -1.88
C THR A 131 8.10 -5.69 -2.02
N PHE A 132 9.25 -5.33 -1.43
CA PHE A 132 10.36 -6.24 -1.19
C PHE A 132 10.74 -6.15 0.29
N ARG A 133 10.55 -7.24 1.04
CA ARG A 133 10.56 -7.21 2.50
C ARG A 133 11.39 -8.32 3.10
N GLY A 134 12.07 -8.00 4.21
CA GLY A 134 12.53 -8.98 5.17
C GLY A 134 11.41 -9.36 6.14
N ARG A 135 11.40 -10.59 6.63
CA ARG A 135 10.52 -11.03 7.69
C ARG A 135 11.27 -11.79 8.77
N VAL A 136 10.90 -11.55 10.02
CA VAL A 136 11.44 -12.26 11.19
C VAL A 136 10.26 -12.75 12.02
N GLY A 137 10.27 -14.00 12.42
CA GLY A 137 9.14 -14.59 13.12
C GLY A 137 9.50 -15.69 14.10
N PHE A 138 8.50 -16.08 14.87
CA PHE A 138 8.56 -17.18 15.81
C PHE A 138 7.54 -18.25 15.43
N THR A 139 7.99 -19.50 15.36
CA THR A 139 7.15 -20.64 14.99
C THR A 139 6.70 -21.41 16.22
N ALA A 140 5.38 -21.62 16.31
CA ALA A 140 4.75 -22.48 17.29
C ALA A 140 4.02 -23.61 16.54
N ASN A 141 4.68 -24.75 16.41
CA ASN A 141 4.24 -25.89 15.60
C ASN A 141 4.00 -25.46 14.12
N ASN A 142 2.73 -25.46 13.68
CA ASN A 142 2.30 -25.10 12.34
C ASN A 142 1.77 -23.66 12.25
N VAL A 143 2.03 -22.81 13.25
CA VAL A 143 1.69 -21.38 13.25
C VAL A 143 2.98 -20.56 13.31
N LEU A 144 3.07 -19.56 12.45
CA LEU A 144 4.16 -18.59 12.40
C LEU A 144 3.58 -17.21 12.72
N PHE A 145 4.16 -16.54 13.72
CA PHE A 145 3.94 -15.11 14.01
C PHE A 145 5.15 -14.34 13.51
N TYR A 146 4.96 -13.29 12.74
CA TYR A 146 6.07 -12.56 12.16
C TYR A 146 5.85 -11.05 12.07
N GLY A 147 6.96 -10.32 12.17
CA GLY A 147 7.07 -8.94 11.75
C GLY A 147 7.78 -8.86 10.40
N THR A 148 7.46 -7.85 9.62
CA THR A 148 8.02 -7.65 8.28
C THR A 148 8.27 -6.19 8.01
N GLY A 149 9.26 -5.89 7.16
CA GLY A 149 9.56 -4.53 6.74
C GLY A 149 10.53 -4.49 5.56
N GLY A 150 10.47 -3.41 4.81
CA GLY A 150 11.30 -3.26 3.62
C GLY A 150 10.89 -2.13 2.72
N LEU A 151 11.16 -2.29 1.43
CA LEU A 151 10.82 -1.32 0.39
C LEU A 151 9.40 -1.54 -0.10
N ALA A 152 8.72 -0.45 -0.42
CA ALA A 152 7.47 -0.42 -1.16
C ALA A 152 7.65 0.40 -2.43
N TYR A 153 6.94 0.04 -3.49
CA TYR A 153 6.93 0.76 -4.77
C TYR A 153 5.54 0.66 -5.39
N GLY A 154 5.13 1.69 -6.16
CA GLY A 154 3.81 1.70 -6.76
C GLY A 154 3.60 2.82 -7.77
N GLY A 155 2.63 2.61 -8.66
CA GLY A 155 2.18 3.60 -9.63
C GLY A 155 1.10 4.50 -9.02
N VAL A 156 1.40 5.78 -8.92
CA VAL A 156 0.51 6.80 -8.37
C VAL A 156 0.15 7.79 -9.47
N GLN A 157 -1.15 8.01 -9.65
CA GLN A 157 -1.68 9.00 -10.58
C GLN A 157 -2.41 10.09 -9.78
N THR A 158 -2.01 11.33 -9.96
CA THR A 158 -2.64 12.48 -9.31
C THR A 158 -3.06 13.50 -10.36
N SER A 159 -4.29 13.99 -10.31
CA SER A 159 -4.77 15.09 -11.13
C SER A 159 -5.43 16.14 -10.27
N VAL A 160 -5.18 17.41 -10.61
CA VAL A 160 -5.79 18.56 -9.95
C VAL A 160 -6.36 19.49 -11.02
N THR A 161 -7.58 19.97 -10.80
CA THR A 161 -8.24 20.95 -11.66
C THR A 161 -8.89 22.02 -10.81
N ASN A 162 -8.61 23.29 -11.12
CA ASN A 162 -9.25 24.47 -10.53
C ASN A 162 -9.95 25.25 -11.63
N VAL A 163 -11.27 25.35 -11.54
CA VAL A 163 -12.11 26.08 -12.51
C VAL A 163 -12.66 27.31 -11.85
N PHE A 164 -12.40 28.50 -12.43
CA PHE A 164 -12.94 29.78 -11.97
C PHE A 164 -14.07 30.25 -12.89
N THR A 165 -15.22 30.65 -12.31
CA THR A 165 -16.43 31.10 -13.02
C THR A 165 -17.22 32.14 -12.21
N PRO A 166 -17.94 33.13 -12.82
CA PRO A 166 -17.72 33.82 -14.09
C PRO A 166 -16.75 34.99 -13.93
N GLY A 167 -16.32 35.60 -15.01
CA GLY A 167 -15.56 36.86 -15.02
C GLY A 167 -14.09 36.69 -15.41
N THR A 168 -13.25 36.03 -14.63
CA THR A 168 -11.92 35.57 -15.02
C THR A 168 -11.99 34.06 -15.25
N ALA A 169 -12.74 33.64 -16.28
CA ALA A 169 -12.91 32.23 -16.60
C ALA A 169 -11.57 31.62 -17.00
N GLY A 170 -10.98 30.82 -16.09
CA GLY A 170 -9.75 30.08 -16.33
C GLY A 170 -9.86 28.67 -15.77
N THR A 171 -9.23 27.74 -16.44
CA THR A 171 -9.10 26.36 -15.97
C THR A 171 -7.65 26.03 -15.78
N PHE A 172 -7.23 25.93 -14.52
CA PHE A 172 -5.91 25.48 -14.16
C PHE A 172 -5.96 23.98 -13.94
N ALA A 173 -5.23 23.24 -14.76
CA ALA A 173 -5.19 21.79 -14.69
C ALA A 173 -3.75 21.29 -14.66
N GLY A 174 -3.55 20.17 -13.98
CA GLY A 174 -2.27 19.46 -13.94
C GLY A 174 -2.50 18.00 -13.58
N ASN A 175 -1.66 17.16 -14.16
CA ASN A 175 -1.62 15.73 -13.85
C ASN A 175 -0.18 15.28 -13.67
N SER A 176 0.00 14.28 -12.82
CA SER A 176 1.26 13.58 -12.59
C SER A 176 0.97 12.09 -12.56
N SER A 177 1.83 11.30 -13.21
CA SER A 177 1.82 9.85 -13.16
C SER A 177 3.24 9.37 -12.98
N ASP A 178 3.54 8.88 -11.79
CA ASP A 178 4.89 8.53 -11.39
C ASP A 178 4.93 7.17 -10.69
N THR A 179 6.04 6.44 -10.89
CA THR A 179 6.38 5.32 -10.01
C THR A 179 7.07 5.85 -8.77
N ARG A 180 6.52 5.56 -7.61
CA ARG A 180 7.04 5.98 -6.31
C ARG A 180 7.72 4.81 -5.59
N VAL A 181 8.75 5.15 -4.81
CA VAL A 181 9.45 4.20 -3.94
C VAL A 181 9.43 4.76 -2.53
N GLY A 182 9.13 3.88 -1.58
CA GLY A 182 9.03 4.22 -0.19
C GLY A 182 9.33 3.02 0.69
N TRP A 183 8.71 2.95 1.86
CA TRP A 183 8.92 1.88 2.82
C TRP A 183 7.61 1.24 3.27
N THR A 184 7.72 0.03 3.82
CA THR A 184 6.60 -0.69 4.41
C THR A 184 7.05 -1.41 5.67
N ALA A 185 6.14 -1.51 6.63
CA ALA A 185 6.31 -2.31 7.83
C ALA A 185 4.97 -2.91 8.25
N GLY A 186 5.02 -4.08 8.89
CA GLY A 186 3.80 -4.73 9.33
C GLY A 186 4.03 -6.00 10.10
N ALA A 187 2.95 -6.74 10.33
CA ALA A 187 2.96 -8.00 11.04
C ALA A 187 1.88 -8.95 10.52
N GLY A 188 2.10 -10.23 10.72
CA GLY A 188 1.14 -11.23 10.28
C GLY A 188 1.22 -12.54 11.05
N VAL A 189 0.23 -13.36 10.77
CA VAL A 189 0.14 -14.74 11.25
C VAL A 189 -0.04 -15.64 10.03
N GLU A 190 0.72 -16.71 9.97
CA GLU A 190 0.62 -17.70 8.89
C GLU A 190 0.40 -19.09 9.50
N TRP A 191 -0.58 -19.82 9.00
CA TRP A 191 -0.96 -21.15 9.48
C TRP A 191 -0.80 -22.20 8.39
N GLY A 192 0.02 -23.22 8.67
CA GLY A 192 0.15 -24.41 7.83
C GLY A 192 -0.99 -25.37 8.06
N PHE A 193 -2.00 -25.34 7.21
CA PHE A 193 -3.19 -26.22 7.32
C PHE A 193 -3.00 -27.56 6.61
N ALA A 194 -2.00 -27.66 5.74
CA ALA A 194 -1.60 -28.90 5.07
C ALA A 194 -0.06 -28.92 4.85
N PRO A 195 0.56 -30.04 4.52
CA PRO A 195 2.02 -30.17 4.45
C PRO A 195 2.73 -29.09 3.63
N ASN A 196 2.14 -28.65 2.52
CA ASN A 196 2.74 -27.67 1.61
C ASN A 196 1.89 -26.42 1.47
N TRP A 197 0.76 -26.29 2.18
CA TRP A 197 -0.14 -25.17 2.04
C TRP A 197 -0.24 -24.38 3.33
N THR A 198 -0.19 -23.07 3.18
CA THR A 198 -0.39 -22.13 4.29
C THR A 198 -1.43 -21.09 3.92
N VAL A 199 -2.11 -20.57 4.93
CA VAL A 199 -2.93 -19.36 4.84
C VAL A 199 -2.33 -18.32 5.76
N LYS A 200 -2.22 -17.07 5.28
CA LYS A 200 -1.71 -15.95 6.08
C LYS A 200 -2.73 -14.82 6.17
N GLY A 201 -2.76 -14.17 7.33
CA GLY A 201 -3.36 -12.86 7.53
C GLY A 201 -2.28 -11.86 7.87
N GLU A 202 -2.26 -10.70 7.22
CA GLU A 202 -1.19 -9.72 7.37
C GLU A 202 -1.75 -8.30 7.34
N TYR A 203 -1.20 -7.45 8.19
CA TYR A 203 -1.36 -6.00 8.15
C TYR A 203 -0.06 -5.36 7.71
N LEU A 204 -0.14 -4.40 6.80
CA LEU A 204 0.99 -3.57 6.37
C LEU A 204 0.61 -2.10 6.39
N HIS A 205 1.51 -1.30 6.94
CA HIS A 205 1.61 0.12 6.66
C HIS A 205 2.55 0.34 5.49
N VAL A 206 2.14 1.13 4.51
CA VAL A 206 2.89 1.45 3.29
C VAL A 206 2.97 2.96 3.13
N ASP A 207 4.17 3.51 3.01
CA ASP A 207 4.42 4.92 2.75
C ASP A 207 5.17 5.03 1.41
N LEU A 208 4.51 5.60 0.39
CA LEU A 208 5.07 5.81 -0.96
C LEU A 208 5.68 7.21 -1.13
N GLY A 209 5.82 7.97 -0.02
CA GLY A 209 6.39 9.30 -0.03
C GLY A 209 5.46 10.36 -0.61
N SER A 210 6.06 11.43 -1.16
CA SER A 210 5.30 12.58 -1.64
C SER A 210 5.48 12.82 -3.13
N SER A 211 4.42 13.30 -3.79
CA SER A 211 4.44 13.78 -5.18
C SER A 211 4.05 15.25 -5.27
N ASN A 212 4.53 15.94 -6.31
CA ASN A 212 4.14 17.31 -6.61
C ASN A 212 3.35 17.34 -7.91
N THR A 213 2.20 18.00 -7.89
CA THR A 213 1.38 18.23 -9.08
C THR A 213 1.20 19.73 -9.27
N THR A 214 1.65 20.26 -10.40
CA THR A 214 1.51 21.67 -10.74
C THR A 214 0.36 21.88 -11.71
N VAL A 215 -0.53 22.79 -11.36
CA VAL A 215 -1.66 23.25 -12.19
C VAL A 215 -1.32 24.58 -12.82
N PHE A 216 -1.69 24.76 -14.10
CA PHE A 216 -1.47 25.97 -14.87
C PHE A 216 -2.53 26.13 -15.96
N ASP A 217 -2.74 27.38 -16.42
CA ASP A 217 -3.57 27.72 -17.57
C ASP A 217 -2.72 28.56 -18.53
N PRO A 218 -2.08 27.92 -19.53
CA PRO A 218 -1.15 28.62 -20.42
C PRO A 218 -1.84 29.55 -21.42
N VAL A 219 -3.14 29.42 -21.60
CA VAL A 219 -3.92 30.20 -22.58
C VAL A 219 -4.40 31.51 -21.98
N ASN A 220 -5.06 31.42 -20.83
CA ASN A 220 -5.71 32.59 -20.22
C ASN A 220 -4.77 33.29 -19.22
N PHE A 221 -3.89 32.56 -18.57
CA PHE A 221 -2.99 33.07 -17.52
C PHE A 221 -1.56 32.55 -17.68
N PRO A 222 -0.86 32.92 -18.77
CA PRO A 222 0.51 32.44 -19.01
C PRO A 222 1.45 32.85 -17.87
N GLY A 223 2.12 31.84 -17.27
CA GLY A 223 3.02 32.03 -16.13
C GLY A 223 2.39 31.97 -14.74
N ALA A 224 1.06 31.87 -14.65
CA ALA A 224 0.38 31.57 -13.40
C ALA A 224 0.38 30.06 -13.11
N PHE A 225 0.76 29.69 -11.90
CA PHE A 225 0.78 28.29 -11.48
C PHE A 225 0.44 28.14 -10.00
N ALA A 226 0.00 26.93 -9.62
CA ALA A 226 -0.04 26.48 -8.24
C ALA A 226 0.43 25.02 -8.17
N THR A 227 1.28 24.70 -7.22
CA THR A 227 1.82 23.35 -7.01
C THR A 227 1.28 22.79 -5.72
N TYR A 228 0.74 21.60 -5.81
CA TYR A 228 0.26 20.84 -4.67
C TYR A 228 1.22 19.67 -4.41
N ARG A 229 1.54 19.47 -3.13
CA ARG A 229 2.30 18.31 -2.66
C ARG A 229 1.34 17.32 -2.02
N PHE A 230 1.30 16.12 -2.58
CA PHE A 230 0.52 14.98 -2.07
C PHE A 230 1.44 14.01 -1.35
N HIS A 231 1.03 13.55 -0.18
CA HIS A 231 1.72 12.50 0.58
C HIS A 231 0.85 11.25 0.59
N HIS A 232 1.43 10.10 0.20
CA HIS A 232 0.69 8.87 -0.06
C HIS A 232 1.03 7.82 1.00
N GLN A 233 0.07 7.58 1.90
CA GLN A 233 0.15 6.54 2.92
C GLN A 233 -1.05 5.61 2.84
N LEU A 234 -0.79 4.30 2.99
CA LEU A 234 -1.78 3.24 2.95
C LEU A 234 -1.61 2.31 4.15
N ASP A 235 -2.72 1.96 4.76
CA ASP A 235 -2.84 0.84 5.67
C ASP A 235 -3.57 -0.29 4.95
N THR A 236 -3.08 -1.52 5.03
CA THR A 236 -3.67 -2.65 4.33
C THR A 236 -3.89 -3.83 5.26
N VAL A 237 -5.00 -4.52 5.06
CA VAL A 237 -5.24 -5.85 5.62
C VAL A 237 -5.42 -6.82 4.46
N ARG A 238 -4.67 -7.92 4.48
CA ARG A 238 -4.71 -8.92 3.42
C ARG A 238 -4.75 -10.35 3.94
N VAL A 239 -5.35 -11.21 3.16
CA VAL A 239 -5.31 -12.66 3.33
C VAL A 239 -4.63 -13.27 2.11
N GLY A 240 -3.78 -14.25 2.33
CA GLY A 240 -3.07 -14.93 1.26
C GLY A 240 -3.00 -16.44 1.48
N VAL A 241 -2.86 -17.16 0.38
CA VAL A 241 -2.61 -18.60 0.39
C VAL A 241 -1.29 -18.85 -0.32
N ASN A 242 -0.39 -19.62 0.32
CA ASN A 242 0.91 -19.97 -0.21
C ASN A 242 1.03 -21.47 -0.43
N TYR A 243 1.70 -21.84 -1.50
CA TYR A 243 2.23 -23.18 -1.73
C TYR A 243 3.74 -23.19 -1.48
N ARG A 244 4.21 -24.09 -0.66
CA ARG A 244 5.63 -24.28 -0.31
C ARG A 244 6.26 -25.35 -1.18
N PHE A 245 7.38 -25.00 -1.80
CA PHE A 245 8.17 -25.93 -2.59
C PHE A 245 9.23 -26.59 -1.68
N GLY A 246 9.14 -27.87 -1.48
CA GLY A 246 9.97 -28.64 -0.58
C GLY A 246 9.11 -29.33 0.47
N GLY A 247 8.84 -30.61 0.24
CA GLY A 247 8.13 -31.46 1.20
C GLY A 247 8.94 -31.64 2.48
N PRO A 248 8.34 -32.22 3.54
CA PRO A 248 9.05 -32.57 4.75
C PRO A 248 10.25 -33.44 4.36
N LEU A 249 11.44 -33.06 4.78
CA LEU A 249 12.60 -33.95 4.71
C LEU A 249 12.28 -35.12 5.64
N LEU A 250 11.69 -36.16 5.10
CA LEU A 250 11.63 -37.45 5.79
C LEU A 250 13.07 -37.93 5.90
N ALA A 251 13.67 -37.79 7.09
CA ALA A 251 14.89 -38.46 7.38
C ALA A 251 14.59 -39.98 7.24
N LYS A 252 15.07 -40.58 6.16
CA LYS A 252 15.16 -42.04 6.08
C LYS A 252 16.30 -42.44 7.02
N TYR A 253 15.92 -43.06 8.14
CA TYR A 253 16.82 -43.88 8.96
C TYR A 253 16.88 -45.28 8.38
#